data_3becf97a648f31b16f5dd7905c8823d9
#
_entry.id   3becf97a648f31b16f5dd7905c8823d9
#
_cell.length_a   1.000
_cell.length_b   1.000
_cell.length_c   1.000
_cell.angle_alpha   90.00
_cell.angle_beta   90.00
_cell.angle_gamma   90.00
#
_symmetry.space_group_name_H-M   'P 1'
#
loop_
_entity.id
_entity.type
_entity.pdbx_description
1 polymer ?
#
loop_
_entity_poly.entity_id
_entity_poly.type
_entity_poly.pdbx_seq_one_letter_code
_entity_poly.pdbx_strand_id
1 'polypeptide(L)'
;AFEALVKSFQQAELESAKAKVVLMSHAYDLDEIDRITYSHLHEMVRDAYSSMTDKKIVATPGLESSIVGWSETAFGPQDTAVELRFLLGFALKRVDDPFYAEPKDEAALDAWFDARMARYQQWTTEVGDLVKRCLAPAGSALEVSFLYQDLFHGGKEQGMSEYAMLQMMSGINHALAENNVDAGDVSVVVGPADEHGEMLLRVNVSTAGGALLHSADKPLDLAADLQDEVDDICDALATIGVTNLSVALKFDAKGQPLEAQPYAPA
;
A
#
# COMPACT_ATOMS: atom_id res chain seq x y z
N ALA A 1 -3.42 16.42 16.73
CA ALA A 1 -3.05 15.28 15.87
C ALA A 1 -1.76 15.61 15.13
N PHE A 2 -1.73 16.66 14.35
CA PHE A 2 -0.60 17.04 13.50
C PHE A 2 0.70 17.32 14.28
N GLU A 3 0.63 18.04 15.39
CA GLU A 3 1.80 18.29 16.26
C GLU A 3 2.40 17.00 16.83
N ALA A 4 1.56 15.99 17.11
CA ALA A 4 2.02 14.69 17.58
C ALA A 4 2.74 13.92 16.46
N LEU A 5 2.26 14.01 15.22
CA LEU A 5 2.89 13.41 14.04
C LEU A 5 4.25 14.03 13.78
N VAL A 6 4.34 15.36 13.77
CA VAL A 6 5.60 16.12 13.63
C VAL A 6 6.60 15.72 14.71
N LYS A 7 6.14 15.63 15.96
CA LYS A 7 6.99 15.21 17.08
C LYS A 7 7.51 13.78 16.91
N SER A 8 6.69 12.89 16.36
CA SER A 8 7.11 11.51 16.09
C SER A 8 8.21 11.44 15.04
N PHE A 9 8.13 12.23 13.96
CA PHE A 9 9.21 12.32 12.98
C PHE A 9 10.52 12.83 13.59
N GLN A 10 10.45 13.80 14.50
CA GLN A 10 11.63 14.28 15.22
C GLN A 10 12.24 13.21 16.13
N GLN A 11 11.39 12.43 16.82
CA GLN A 11 11.84 11.37 17.73
C GLN A 11 12.40 10.15 17.00
N ALA A 12 11.96 9.91 15.76
CA ALA A 12 12.41 8.79 14.94
C ALA A 12 13.82 8.98 14.35
N GLU A 13 14.52 10.06 14.71
CA GLU A 13 15.84 10.39 14.17
C GLU A 13 15.89 10.55 12.63
N LEU A 14 14.74 10.72 11.99
CA LEU A 14 14.69 11.14 10.59
C LEU A 14 15.15 12.58 10.43
N GLU A 15 15.08 13.35 11.50
CA GLU A 15 15.57 14.71 11.56
C GLU A 15 16.86 14.76 12.39
N SER A 16 17.97 15.09 11.73
CA SER A 16 19.22 15.47 12.38
C SER A 16 19.28 16.99 12.56
N ALA A 17 20.33 17.49 13.18
CA ALA A 17 20.58 18.93 13.22
C ALA A 17 20.70 19.57 11.82
N LYS A 18 20.93 18.78 10.79
CA LYS A 18 21.15 19.19 9.40
C LYS A 18 20.04 18.75 8.45
N ALA A 19 19.07 17.97 8.91
CA ALA A 19 17.93 17.51 8.13
C ALA A 19 16.62 17.99 8.75
N LYS A 20 15.61 18.20 7.93
CA LYS A 20 14.25 18.54 8.35
C LYS A 20 13.25 17.71 7.57
N VAL A 21 12.24 17.23 8.25
CA VAL A 21 11.12 16.51 7.63
C VAL A 21 10.00 17.49 7.37
N VAL A 22 9.49 17.45 6.15
CA VAL A 22 8.33 18.22 5.73
C VAL A 22 7.25 17.25 5.31
N LEU A 23 6.08 17.35 5.93
CA LEU A 23 4.90 16.62 5.55
C LEU A 23 4.03 17.45 4.62
N MET A 24 3.59 16.84 3.55
CA MET A 24 2.56 17.40 2.72
C MET A 24 1.23 17.36 3.46
N SER A 25 0.43 18.40 3.29
CA SER A 25 -0.82 18.60 4.03
C SER A 25 -2.05 18.02 3.37
N HIS A 26 -1.89 17.37 2.25
CA HIS A 26 -3.01 16.87 1.46
C HIS A 26 -2.91 15.36 1.30
N ALA A 27 -4.05 14.69 1.44
CA ALA A 27 -4.17 13.29 1.10
C ALA A 27 -4.64 13.16 -0.35
N TYR A 28 -3.73 12.85 -1.24
CA TYR A 28 -4.00 12.77 -2.69
C TYR A 28 -4.79 11.52 -3.01
N ASP A 29 -5.83 11.65 -3.83
CA ASP A 29 -6.48 10.51 -4.47
C ASP A 29 -5.68 10.03 -5.70
N LEU A 30 -6.18 8.97 -6.37
CA LEU A 30 -5.51 8.39 -7.52
C LEU A 30 -5.38 9.37 -8.69
N ASP A 31 -6.43 10.12 -8.98
CA ASP A 31 -6.44 11.08 -10.09
C ASP A 31 -5.51 12.26 -9.82
N GLU A 32 -5.42 12.67 -8.56
CA GLU A 32 -4.55 13.76 -8.14
C GLU A 32 -3.08 13.33 -8.18
N ILE A 33 -2.76 12.12 -7.67
CA ILE A 33 -1.39 11.60 -7.66
C ILE A 33 -0.84 11.40 -9.07
N ASP A 34 -1.67 11.02 -10.03
CA ASP A 34 -1.31 10.87 -11.44
C ASP A 34 -0.88 12.16 -12.10
N ARG A 35 -1.37 13.29 -11.61
CA ARG A 35 -1.04 14.62 -12.12
C ARG A 35 0.21 15.21 -11.50
N ILE A 36 0.75 14.58 -10.46
CA ILE A 36 1.99 15.06 -9.83
C ILE A 36 3.17 14.76 -10.74
N THR A 37 3.88 15.80 -11.12
CA THR A 37 5.11 15.72 -11.90
C THR A 37 6.31 16.05 -11.02
N TYR A 38 7.51 15.71 -11.48
CA TYR A 38 8.76 16.15 -10.85
C TYR A 38 8.82 17.65 -10.64
N SER A 39 8.32 18.44 -11.59
CA SER A 39 8.27 19.90 -11.45
C SER A 39 7.37 20.36 -10.32
N HIS A 40 6.19 19.75 -10.18
CA HIS A 40 5.29 20.01 -9.06
C HIS A 40 5.93 19.65 -7.72
N LEU A 41 6.58 18.48 -7.65
CA LEU A 41 7.27 18.08 -6.42
C LEU A 41 8.40 19.05 -6.07
N HIS A 42 9.19 19.49 -7.05
CA HIS A 42 10.22 20.53 -6.86
C HIS A 42 9.65 21.86 -6.34
N GLU A 43 8.50 22.28 -6.86
CA GLU A 43 7.82 23.48 -6.38
C GLU A 43 7.36 23.33 -4.94
N MET A 44 6.75 22.21 -4.60
CA MET A 44 6.34 21.88 -3.23
C MET A 44 7.51 21.90 -2.25
N VAL A 45 8.63 21.26 -2.63
CA VAL A 45 9.86 21.25 -1.82
C VAL A 45 10.42 22.65 -1.63
N ARG A 46 10.46 23.43 -2.70
CA ARG A 46 10.95 24.83 -2.66
C ARG A 46 10.07 25.69 -1.77
N ASP A 47 8.76 25.57 -1.87
CA ASP A 47 7.81 26.33 -1.10
C ASP A 47 7.85 25.94 0.38
N ALA A 48 7.94 24.66 0.67
CA ALA A 48 8.17 24.15 2.01
C ALA A 48 9.50 24.68 2.58
N TYR A 49 10.58 24.63 1.80
CA TYR A 49 11.87 25.15 2.23
C TYR A 49 11.83 26.66 2.49
N SER A 50 11.19 27.44 1.63
CA SER A 50 11.08 28.89 1.78
C SER A 50 10.20 29.30 2.98
N SER A 51 9.23 28.47 3.35
CA SER A 51 8.38 28.69 4.52
C SER A 51 9.01 28.23 5.84
N MET A 52 10.14 27.52 5.80
CA MET A 52 10.87 27.13 7.00
C MET A 52 11.53 28.33 7.66
N THR A 53 11.00 28.76 8.79
CA THR A 53 11.66 29.70 9.68
C THR A 53 12.28 28.94 10.85
N ASP A 54 13.58 29.15 11.08
CA ASP A 54 14.30 28.71 12.28
C ASP A 54 14.03 27.26 12.77
N LYS A 55 14.43 26.29 11.99
CA LYS A 55 14.44 24.87 12.38
C LYS A 55 13.07 24.26 12.71
N LYS A 56 11.99 24.79 12.24
CA LYS A 56 10.67 24.21 12.43
C LYS A 56 10.30 23.31 11.26
N ILE A 57 9.68 22.17 11.57
CA ILE A 57 8.97 21.38 10.59
C ILE A 57 7.73 22.17 10.19
N VAL A 58 7.56 22.37 8.89
CA VAL A 58 6.40 23.06 8.36
C VAL A 58 5.42 22.02 7.89
N ALA A 59 4.28 22.00 8.54
CA ALA A 59 3.11 21.31 8.07
C ALA A 59 2.23 22.32 7.36
N THR A 60 1.82 21.99 6.16
CA THR A 60 0.79 22.77 5.50
C THR A 60 -0.56 22.48 6.17
N PRO A 61 -1.41 23.47 6.41
CA PRO A 61 -2.71 23.25 7.02
C PRO A 61 -3.65 22.52 6.05
N GLY A 62 -4.42 21.56 6.51
CA GLY A 62 -5.47 20.96 5.71
C GLY A 62 -5.49 19.44 5.63
N LEU A 63 -4.42 18.74 6.05
CA LEU A 63 -4.40 17.27 6.02
C LEU A 63 -5.58 16.64 6.76
N GLU A 64 -5.86 17.10 7.97
CA GLU A 64 -6.98 16.59 8.77
C GLU A 64 -8.31 16.88 8.07
N SER A 65 -8.49 18.07 7.49
CA SER A 65 -9.74 18.41 6.80
C SER A 65 -9.93 17.64 5.51
N SER A 66 -8.86 17.34 4.77
CA SER A 66 -8.96 16.52 3.56
C SER A 66 -9.35 15.08 3.87
N ILE A 67 -8.87 14.50 4.97
CA ILE A 67 -9.24 13.16 5.41
C ILE A 67 -10.65 13.12 6.01
N VAL A 68 -11.05 14.13 6.80
CA VAL A 68 -12.40 14.22 7.37
C VAL A 68 -13.45 14.35 6.27
N GLY A 69 -13.22 15.24 5.29
CA GLY A 69 -14.13 15.38 4.17
C GLY A 69 -14.29 14.09 3.36
N TRP A 70 -13.22 13.36 3.18
CA TRP A 70 -13.22 12.06 2.55
C TRP A 70 -14.04 11.03 3.33
N SER A 71 -13.86 10.91 4.66
CA SER A 71 -14.57 9.93 5.49
C SER A 71 -16.08 10.16 5.55
N GLU A 72 -16.55 11.38 5.39
CA GLU A 72 -17.99 11.71 5.40
C GLU A 72 -18.69 11.36 4.08
N THR A 73 -17.95 11.28 2.98
CA THR A 73 -18.51 11.08 1.64
C THR A 73 -18.31 9.69 1.07
N ALA A 74 -17.25 9.00 1.45
CA ALA A 74 -16.83 7.75 0.81
C ALA A 74 -17.47 6.49 1.41
N PHE A 75 -17.92 6.51 2.65
CA PHE A 75 -18.40 5.32 3.35
C PHE A 75 -19.86 5.46 3.77
N GLY A 76 -20.76 5.21 2.83
CA GLY A 76 -22.15 4.91 3.17
C GLY A 76 -22.24 3.55 3.90
N PRO A 77 -23.27 3.31 4.72
CA PRO A 77 -23.40 2.09 5.52
C PRO A 77 -23.52 0.78 4.70
N GLN A 78 -23.48 0.84 3.41
CA GLN A 78 -23.57 -0.29 2.47
C GLN A 78 -22.39 -0.37 1.49
N ASP A 79 -21.43 0.54 1.59
CA ASP A 79 -20.33 0.61 0.64
C ASP A 79 -19.13 -0.13 1.21
N THR A 80 -18.78 -1.25 0.59
CA THR A 80 -17.55 -1.98 0.83
C THR A 80 -16.37 -1.36 0.07
N ALA A 81 -16.51 -0.14 -0.41
CA ALA A 81 -15.49 0.54 -1.16
C ALA A 81 -14.25 0.77 -0.31
N VAL A 82 -13.13 0.27 -0.78
CA VAL A 82 -11.80 0.61 -0.29
C VAL A 82 -11.35 1.86 -1.03
N GLU A 83 -10.98 2.90 -0.30
CA GLU A 83 -10.44 4.12 -0.89
C GLU A 83 -8.95 4.25 -0.56
N LEU A 84 -8.13 4.50 -1.57
CA LEU A 84 -6.70 4.74 -1.43
C LEU A 84 -6.42 6.23 -1.39
N ARG A 85 -5.60 6.65 -0.42
CA ARG A 85 -5.06 8.01 -0.34
C ARG A 85 -3.56 7.96 -0.17
N PHE A 86 -2.86 8.83 -0.89
CA PHE A 86 -1.42 8.98 -0.81
C PHE A 86 -1.05 10.15 0.07
N LEU A 87 -0.22 9.90 1.07
CA LEU A 87 0.43 10.93 1.86
C LEU A 87 1.89 11.04 1.44
N LEU A 88 2.27 12.18 0.91
CA LEU A 88 3.65 12.44 0.52
C LEU A 88 4.40 13.15 1.65
N GLY A 89 5.51 12.58 2.05
CA GLY A 89 6.45 13.19 2.97
C GLY A 89 7.83 13.26 2.33
N PHE A 90 8.61 14.25 2.69
CA PHE A 90 10.00 14.34 2.27
C PHE A 90 10.87 14.95 3.35
N ALA A 91 12.13 14.52 3.38
CA ALA A 91 13.13 15.05 4.27
C ALA A 91 14.11 15.93 3.48
N LEU A 92 14.33 17.14 3.98
CA LEU A 92 15.37 18.04 3.48
C LEU A 92 16.63 17.86 4.33
N LYS A 93 17.73 17.51 3.72
CA LYS A 93 19.04 17.37 4.38
C LYS A 93 20.10 18.21 3.70
N ARG A 94 21.15 18.53 4.44
CA ARG A 94 22.35 19.11 3.83
C ARG A 94 23.15 18.01 3.11
N VAL A 95 23.88 18.40 2.08
CA VAL A 95 24.72 17.49 1.30
C VAL A 95 25.78 16.79 2.16
N ASP A 96 26.24 17.47 3.23
CA ASP A 96 27.23 16.96 4.17
C ASP A 96 26.65 16.24 5.39
N ASP A 97 25.34 15.93 5.38
CA ASP A 97 24.70 15.24 6.49
C ASP A 97 25.11 13.74 6.51
N PRO A 98 25.71 13.27 7.61
CA PRO A 98 26.14 11.88 7.72
C PRO A 98 24.99 10.87 7.86
N PHE A 99 23.77 11.32 8.06
CA PHE A 99 22.60 10.45 8.27
C PHE A 99 22.39 9.43 7.14
N TYR A 100 22.70 9.85 5.89
CA TYR A 100 22.59 8.98 4.71
C TYR A 100 23.95 8.59 4.13
N ALA A 101 25.03 8.88 4.84
CA ALA A 101 26.36 8.53 4.35
C ALA A 101 26.55 7.01 4.37
N GLU A 102 26.73 6.44 3.19
CA GLU A 102 27.08 5.02 3.06
C GLU A 102 28.53 4.79 3.51
N PRO A 103 28.81 3.67 4.19
CA PRO A 103 30.16 3.25 4.45
C PRO A 103 30.93 3.07 3.13
N LYS A 104 32.21 3.44 3.14
CA LYS A 104 33.09 3.19 1.99
C LYS A 104 33.65 1.77 2.00
N ASP A 105 33.53 1.08 3.10
CA ASP A 105 33.97 -0.29 3.29
C ASP A 105 32.82 -1.24 2.97
N GLU A 106 33.03 -2.09 1.98
CA GLU A 106 32.05 -3.06 1.52
C GLU A 106 31.62 -4.03 2.64
N ALA A 107 32.55 -4.43 3.53
CA ALA A 107 32.22 -5.28 4.66
C ALA A 107 31.33 -4.61 5.71
N ALA A 108 31.29 -3.27 5.75
CA ALA A 108 30.42 -2.51 6.65
C ALA A 108 29.06 -2.17 6.02
N LEU A 109 28.91 -2.36 4.71
CA LEU A 109 27.73 -1.95 3.96
C LEU A 109 26.50 -2.76 4.37
N ASP A 110 26.63 -4.09 4.46
CA ASP A 110 25.52 -4.99 4.83
C ASP A 110 25.01 -4.67 6.25
N ALA A 111 25.91 -4.53 7.21
CA ALA A 111 25.52 -4.19 8.58
C ALA A 111 24.87 -2.80 8.68
N TRP A 112 25.32 -1.86 7.87
CA TRP A 112 24.73 -0.53 7.79
C TRP A 112 23.34 -0.58 7.16
N PHE A 113 23.16 -1.37 6.11
CA PHE A 113 21.86 -1.58 5.46
C PHE A 113 20.87 -2.23 6.42
N ASP A 114 21.26 -3.33 7.07
CA ASP A 114 20.42 -4.03 8.05
C ASP A 114 19.99 -3.12 9.21
N ALA A 115 20.92 -2.34 9.75
CA ALA A 115 20.61 -1.38 10.81
C ALA A 115 19.62 -0.29 10.36
N ARG A 116 19.73 0.15 9.11
CA ARG A 116 18.77 1.12 8.52
C ARG A 116 17.40 0.49 8.32
N MET A 117 17.34 -0.72 7.78
CA MET A 117 16.07 -1.42 7.58
C MET A 117 15.35 -1.69 8.91
N ALA A 118 16.08 -2.17 9.93
CA ALA A 118 15.50 -2.38 11.25
C ALA A 118 14.93 -1.08 11.85
N ARG A 119 15.67 0.02 11.72
CA ARG A 119 15.20 1.34 12.17
C ARG A 119 13.98 1.82 11.37
N TYR A 120 13.98 1.63 10.06
CA TYR A 120 12.85 1.97 9.20
C TYR A 120 11.59 1.17 9.59
N GLN A 121 11.71 -0.14 9.79
CA GLN A 121 10.60 -0.99 10.21
C GLN A 121 10.04 -0.57 11.58
N GLN A 122 10.90 -0.28 12.55
CA GLN A 122 10.45 0.24 13.84
C GLN A 122 9.70 1.56 13.67
N TRP A 123 10.27 2.48 12.90
CA TRP A 123 9.67 3.80 12.66
C TRP A 123 8.32 3.70 11.96
N THR A 124 8.19 2.87 10.91
CA THR A 124 6.93 2.70 10.19
C THR A 124 5.83 2.16 11.10
N THR A 125 6.16 1.23 11.99
CA THR A 125 5.21 0.71 12.98
C THR A 125 4.74 1.82 13.92
N GLU A 126 5.65 2.56 14.54
CA GLU A 126 5.33 3.62 15.49
C GLU A 126 4.54 4.77 14.84
N VAL A 127 4.95 5.18 13.65
CA VAL A 127 4.30 6.27 12.91
C VAL A 127 2.97 5.82 12.31
N GLY A 128 2.87 4.60 11.81
CA GLY A 128 1.63 4.03 11.31
C GLY A 128 0.54 4.03 12.38
N ASP A 129 0.86 3.56 13.58
CA ASP A 129 -0.05 3.57 14.72
C ASP A 129 -0.45 5.00 15.13
N LEU A 130 0.48 5.94 15.04
CA LEU A 130 0.20 7.33 15.34
C LEU A 130 -0.73 7.95 14.29
N VAL A 131 -0.49 7.70 13.02
CA VAL A 131 -1.35 8.16 11.91
C VAL A 131 -2.75 7.60 12.09
N LYS A 132 -2.89 6.31 12.32
CA LYS A 132 -4.19 5.66 12.59
C LYS A 132 -4.93 6.35 13.74
N ARG A 133 -4.28 6.55 14.87
CA ARG A 133 -4.90 7.21 16.03
C ARG A 133 -5.29 8.66 15.80
N CYS A 134 -4.52 9.37 14.98
CA CYS A 134 -4.72 10.80 14.75
C CYS A 134 -5.71 11.10 13.63
N LEU A 135 -5.75 10.27 12.60
CA LEU A 135 -6.45 10.56 11.36
C LEU A 135 -7.62 9.61 11.09
N ALA A 136 -7.68 8.43 11.73
CA ALA A 136 -8.80 7.52 11.54
C ALA A 136 -10.11 8.17 11.99
N PRO A 137 -11.09 8.32 11.11
CA PRO A 137 -12.42 8.79 11.48
C PRO A 137 -13.10 7.80 12.44
N ALA A 138 -13.98 8.29 13.29
CA ALA A 138 -14.72 7.43 14.20
C ALA A 138 -15.56 6.40 13.43
N GLY A 139 -15.28 5.12 13.63
CA GLY A 139 -16.01 4.01 13.01
C GLY A 139 -15.49 3.55 11.65
N SER A 140 -14.39 4.11 11.17
CA SER A 140 -13.70 3.63 9.96
C SER A 140 -12.46 2.82 10.31
N ALA A 141 -12.12 1.86 9.44
CA ALA A 141 -10.81 1.20 9.45
C ALA A 141 -9.86 1.99 8.55
N LEU A 142 -8.76 2.49 9.12
CA LEU A 142 -7.68 3.11 8.38
C LEU A 142 -6.46 2.20 8.45
N GLU A 143 -6.04 1.69 7.31
CA GLU A 143 -4.75 1.02 7.16
C GLU A 143 -3.72 2.01 6.62
N VAL A 144 -2.47 1.87 7.08
CA VAL A 144 -1.36 2.74 6.68
C VAL A 144 -0.24 1.85 6.23
N SER A 145 0.10 1.94 4.96
CA SER A 145 1.26 1.28 4.37
C SER A 145 2.34 2.33 4.05
N PHE A 146 3.60 1.98 4.30
CA PHE A 146 4.73 2.82 4.00
C PHE A 146 5.47 2.23 2.80
N LEU A 147 5.46 2.95 1.71
CA LEU A 147 6.19 2.57 0.52
C LEU A 147 7.66 2.99 0.69
N TYR A 148 8.56 2.03 0.56
CA TYR A 148 10.00 2.28 0.70
C TYR A 148 10.55 3.11 -0.44
N GLN A 149 10.00 2.92 -1.63
CA GLN A 149 10.38 3.65 -2.82
C GLN A 149 9.62 4.98 -2.92
N ASP A 150 10.24 5.96 -3.52
CA ASP A 150 9.58 7.23 -3.77
C ASP A 150 8.54 7.12 -4.91
N LEU A 151 7.70 8.14 -5.02
CA LEU A 151 6.59 8.18 -5.97
C LEU A 151 6.98 7.87 -7.42
N PHE A 152 8.17 8.29 -7.85
CA PHE A 152 8.62 8.19 -9.26
C PHE A 152 9.53 6.98 -9.52
N HIS A 153 9.88 6.23 -8.49
CA HIS A 153 10.77 5.07 -8.56
C HIS A 153 10.07 3.79 -8.03
N GLY A 154 8.83 3.61 -8.39
CA GLY A 154 8.05 2.41 -8.08
C GLY A 154 7.10 2.52 -6.88
N GLY A 155 7.17 3.59 -6.09
CA GLY A 155 6.27 3.74 -4.94
C GLY A 155 4.80 3.85 -5.31
N LYS A 156 4.49 4.48 -6.44
CA LYS A 156 3.11 4.55 -6.94
C LYS A 156 2.60 3.18 -7.37
N GLU A 157 3.39 2.49 -8.19
CA GLU A 157 3.08 1.16 -8.71
C GLU A 157 2.89 0.17 -7.57
N GLN A 158 3.75 0.20 -6.56
CA GLN A 158 3.60 -0.61 -5.35
C GLN A 158 2.30 -0.28 -4.62
N GLY A 159 2.00 1.00 -4.39
CA GLY A 159 0.76 1.41 -3.73
C GLY A 159 -0.49 0.99 -4.52
N MET A 160 -0.44 1.04 -5.84
CA MET A 160 -1.52 0.56 -6.71
C MET A 160 -1.70 -0.96 -6.63
N SER A 161 -0.61 -1.71 -6.55
CA SER A 161 -0.65 -3.17 -6.40
C SER A 161 -1.25 -3.57 -5.04
N GLU A 162 -0.83 -2.93 -3.95
CA GLU A 162 -1.41 -3.15 -2.62
C GLU A 162 -2.92 -2.80 -2.59
N TYR A 163 -3.30 -1.71 -3.24
CA TYR A 163 -4.71 -1.32 -3.34
C TYR A 163 -5.55 -2.32 -4.13
N ALA A 164 -5.04 -2.81 -5.26
CA ALA A 164 -5.70 -3.84 -6.06
C ALA A 164 -5.90 -5.13 -5.26
N MET A 165 -4.92 -5.52 -4.43
CA MET A 165 -5.03 -6.64 -3.50
C MET A 165 -6.15 -6.41 -2.47
N LEU A 166 -6.19 -5.24 -1.85
CA LEU A 166 -7.23 -4.90 -0.87
C LEU A 166 -8.63 -4.89 -1.49
N GLN A 167 -8.78 -4.37 -2.71
CA GLN A 167 -10.04 -4.40 -3.44
C GLN A 167 -10.49 -5.83 -3.75
N MET A 168 -9.56 -6.66 -4.24
CA MET A 168 -9.81 -8.08 -4.50
C MET A 168 -10.30 -8.80 -3.23
N MET A 169 -9.58 -8.66 -2.11
CA MET A 169 -9.93 -9.30 -0.85
C MET A 169 -11.25 -8.79 -0.29
N SER A 170 -11.52 -7.49 -0.40
CA SER A 170 -12.79 -6.88 0.00
C SER A 170 -13.96 -7.44 -0.84
N GLY A 171 -13.80 -7.53 -2.16
CA GLY A 171 -14.79 -8.11 -3.05
C GLY A 171 -15.11 -9.58 -2.74
N ILE A 172 -14.06 -10.36 -2.46
CA ILE A 172 -14.21 -11.78 -2.07
C ILE A 172 -14.98 -11.89 -0.74
N ASN A 173 -14.57 -11.14 0.29
CA ASN A 173 -15.25 -11.14 1.59
C ASN A 173 -16.72 -10.73 1.47
N HIS A 174 -17.00 -9.73 0.65
CA HIS A 174 -18.36 -9.28 0.38
C HIS A 174 -19.19 -10.38 -0.28
N ALA A 175 -18.65 -11.03 -1.31
CA ALA A 175 -19.32 -12.12 -2.01
C ALA A 175 -19.61 -13.32 -1.09
N LEU A 176 -18.68 -13.69 -0.21
CA LEU A 176 -18.89 -14.72 0.81
C LEU A 176 -20.02 -14.34 1.77
N ALA A 177 -20.01 -13.09 2.26
CA ALA A 177 -21.05 -12.60 3.17
C ALA A 177 -22.44 -12.55 2.51
N GLU A 178 -22.56 -12.04 1.29
CA GLU A 178 -23.82 -11.97 0.55
C GLU A 178 -24.42 -13.35 0.27
N ASN A 179 -23.57 -14.33 -0.01
CA ASN A 179 -24.02 -15.71 -0.27
C ASN A 179 -24.14 -16.53 1.02
N ASN A 180 -23.80 -15.97 2.17
CA ASN A 180 -23.80 -16.65 3.47
C ASN A 180 -22.99 -17.96 3.43
N VAL A 181 -21.79 -17.90 2.88
CA VAL A 181 -20.86 -19.02 2.72
C VAL A 181 -19.59 -18.73 3.53
N ASP A 182 -19.12 -19.70 4.29
CA ASP A 182 -17.87 -19.59 5.03
C ASP A 182 -16.66 -19.76 4.09
N ALA A 183 -15.58 -19.04 4.37
CA ALA A 183 -14.36 -19.08 3.56
C ALA A 183 -13.73 -20.49 3.47
N GLY A 184 -13.93 -21.34 4.49
CA GLY A 184 -13.48 -22.74 4.48
C GLY A 184 -14.29 -23.67 3.57
N ASP A 185 -15.47 -23.23 3.12
CA ASP A 185 -16.39 -24.05 2.29
C ASP A 185 -16.32 -23.73 0.80
N VAL A 186 -15.45 -22.80 0.41
CA VAL A 186 -15.25 -22.44 -1.00
C VAL A 186 -14.00 -23.07 -1.59
N SER A 187 -13.99 -23.19 -2.89
CA SER A 187 -12.84 -23.55 -3.72
C SER A 187 -12.37 -22.30 -4.44
N VAL A 188 -11.10 -21.97 -4.31
CA VAL A 188 -10.51 -20.80 -4.96
C VAL A 188 -9.42 -21.23 -5.92
N VAL A 189 -9.45 -20.65 -7.12
CA VAL A 189 -8.42 -20.87 -8.14
C VAL A 189 -7.80 -19.52 -8.48
N VAL A 190 -6.48 -19.44 -8.38
CA VAL A 190 -5.67 -18.26 -8.74
C VAL A 190 -4.85 -18.57 -9.98
N GLY A 191 -4.67 -17.62 -10.87
CA GLY A 191 -3.78 -17.81 -12.02
C GLY A 191 -3.78 -16.63 -12.99
N PRO A 192 -2.84 -16.62 -13.94
CA PRO A 192 -2.78 -15.58 -14.96
C PRO A 192 -3.95 -15.69 -15.93
N ALA A 193 -4.42 -14.52 -16.36
CA ALA A 193 -5.42 -14.38 -17.42
C ALA A 193 -4.99 -13.27 -18.38
N ASP A 194 -5.51 -13.33 -19.60
CA ASP A 194 -5.35 -12.27 -20.59
C ASP A 194 -6.72 -11.66 -20.85
N GLU A 195 -6.85 -10.37 -20.62
CA GLU A 195 -8.06 -9.64 -20.92
C GLU A 195 -7.74 -8.45 -21.82
N HIS A 196 -8.18 -8.53 -23.07
CA HIS A 196 -7.94 -7.52 -24.12
C HIS A 196 -6.46 -7.21 -24.39
N GLY A 197 -5.55 -8.18 -24.14
CA GLY A 197 -4.11 -8.04 -24.32
C GLY A 197 -3.37 -7.52 -23.07
N GLU A 198 -4.07 -7.35 -21.98
CA GLU A 198 -3.48 -7.03 -20.68
C GLU A 198 -3.39 -8.30 -19.83
N MET A 199 -2.21 -8.54 -19.29
CA MET A 199 -1.98 -9.66 -18.37
C MET A 199 -2.43 -9.26 -16.97
N LEU A 200 -3.20 -10.16 -16.34
CA LEU A 200 -3.69 -9.98 -14.98
C LEU A 200 -3.64 -11.29 -14.22
N LEU A 201 -3.76 -11.21 -12.90
CA LEU A 201 -4.02 -12.35 -12.04
C LEU A 201 -5.51 -12.39 -11.72
N ARG A 202 -6.13 -13.51 -12.04
CA ARG A 202 -7.55 -13.77 -11.77
C ARG A 202 -7.71 -14.70 -10.59
N VAL A 203 -8.67 -14.38 -9.75
CA VAL A 203 -9.11 -15.23 -8.63
C VAL A 203 -10.57 -15.58 -8.84
N ASN A 204 -10.86 -16.85 -9.03
CA ASN A 204 -12.21 -17.38 -9.09
C ASN A 204 -12.58 -18.06 -7.78
N VAL A 205 -13.64 -17.61 -7.13
CA VAL A 205 -14.20 -18.19 -5.92
C VAL A 205 -15.47 -18.96 -6.28
N SER A 206 -15.51 -20.24 -5.95
CA SER A 206 -16.63 -21.12 -6.28
C SER A 206 -17.12 -21.88 -5.05
N THR A 207 -18.40 -22.22 -5.02
CA THR A 207 -18.93 -23.15 -4.00
C THR A 207 -18.32 -24.55 -4.16
N ALA A 208 -18.46 -25.40 -3.15
CA ALA A 208 -18.11 -26.81 -3.24
C ALA A 208 -18.83 -27.56 -4.39
N GLY A 209 -19.98 -27.08 -4.83
CA GLY A 209 -20.72 -27.57 -5.99
C GLY A 209 -20.24 -27.06 -7.34
N GLY A 210 -19.20 -26.22 -7.37
CA GLY A 210 -18.59 -25.66 -8.59
C GLY A 210 -19.31 -24.44 -9.17
N ALA A 211 -20.30 -23.87 -8.50
CA ALA A 211 -20.93 -22.63 -8.93
C ALA A 211 -20.00 -21.45 -8.60
N LEU A 212 -19.69 -20.63 -9.60
CA LEU A 212 -18.89 -19.42 -9.43
C LEU A 212 -19.67 -18.42 -8.59
N LEU A 213 -19.08 -17.98 -7.47
CA LEU A 213 -19.61 -16.95 -6.58
C LEU A 213 -19.07 -15.58 -6.94
N HIS A 214 -17.77 -15.50 -7.20
CA HIS A 214 -17.06 -14.25 -7.45
C HIS A 214 -15.85 -14.48 -8.35
N SER A 215 -15.54 -13.47 -9.15
CA SER A 215 -14.30 -13.42 -9.91
C SER A 215 -13.69 -12.02 -9.70
N ALA A 216 -12.44 -11.98 -9.31
CA ALA A 216 -11.71 -10.74 -9.10
C ALA A 216 -10.40 -10.77 -9.90
N ASP A 217 -10.01 -9.63 -10.41
CA ASP A 217 -8.81 -9.47 -11.22
C ASP A 217 -7.88 -8.42 -10.58
N LYS A 218 -6.59 -8.72 -10.57
CA LYS A 218 -5.51 -7.81 -10.17
C LYS A 218 -4.57 -7.62 -11.36
N PRO A 219 -4.26 -6.39 -11.77
CA PRO A 219 -3.23 -6.15 -12.77
C PRO A 219 -1.91 -6.82 -12.37
N LEU A 220 -1.26 -7.50 -13.31
CA LEU A 220 0.05 -8.10 -13.06
C LEU A 220 1.14 -7.05 -13.23
N ASP A 221 1.99 -6.90 -12.23
CA ASP A 221 3.23 -6.15 -12.38
C ASP A 221 4.22 -6.99 -13.19
N LEU A 222 4.48 -6.56 -14.42
CA LEU A 222 5.41 -7.25 -15.33
C LEU A 222 6.88 -7.21 -14.85
N ALA A 223 7.20 -6.40 -13.85
CA ALA A 223 8.51 -6.35 -13.22
C ALA A 223 8.63 -7.29 -12.01
N ALA A 224 7.49 -7.76 -11.47
CA ALA A 224 7.45 -8.71 -10.37
C ALA A 224 7.58 -10.17 -10.86
N ASP A 225 8.02 -11.05 -9.98
CA ASP A 225 7.95 -12.48 -10.23
C ASP A 225 6.50 -12.96 -10.14
N LEU A 226 6.04 -13.66 -11.17
CA LEU A 226 4.66 -14.17 -11.22
C LEU A 226 4.35 -15.11 -10.04
N GLN A 227 5.34 -15.91 -9.62
CA GLN A 227 5.14 -16.84 -8.51
C GLN A 227 4.97 -16.11 -7.19
N ASP A 228 5.79 -15.07 -6.94
CA ASP A 228 5.69 -14.25 -5.73
C ASP A 228 4.31 -13.58 -5.65
N GLU A 229 3.81 -13.04 -6.76
CA GLU A 229 2.48 -12.42 -6.83
C GLU A 229 1.34 -13.43 -6.56
N VAL A 230 1.47 -14.66 -7.06
CA VAL A 230 0.50 -15.74 -6.80
C VAL A 230 0.56 -16.17 -5.34
N ASP A 231 1.76 -16.30 -4.77
CA ASP A 231 1.96 -16.67 -3.37
C ASP A 231 1.36 -15.63 -2.43
N ASP A 232 1.58 -14.34 -2.69
CA ASP A 232 0.99 -13.24 -1.92
C ASP A 232 -0.55 -13.29 -1.91
N ILE A 233 -1.17 -13.57 -3.07
CA ILE A 233 -2.63 -13.73 -3.15
C ILE A 233 -3.08 -14.96 -2.35
N CYS A 234 -2.40 -16.09 -2.50
CA CYS A 234 -2.75 -17.31 -1.79
C CYS A 234 -2.62 -17.16 -0.28
N ASP A 235 -1.59 -16.49 0.21
CA ASP A 235 -1.37 -16.18 1.62
C ASP A 235 -2.46 -15.25 2.17
N ALA A 236 -2.84 -14.23 1.41
CA ALA A 236 -3.94 -13.36 1.78
C ALA A 236 -5.27 -14.12 1.89
N LEU A 237 -5.56 -15.01 0.93
CA LEU A 237 -6.74 -15.88 0.95
C LEU A 237 -6.73 -16.84 2.13
N ALA A 238 -5.58 -17.44 2.45
CA ALA A 238 -5.44 -18.31 3.62
C ALA A 238 -5.69 -17.54 4.93
N THR A 239 -5.26 -16.27 5.01
CA THR A 239 -5.49 -15.41 6.19
C THR A 239 -6.97 -15.17 6.47
N ILE A 240 -7.83 -15.11 5.45
CA ILE A 240 -9.28 -14.99 5.61
C ILE A 240 -9.99 -16.35 5.82
N GLY A 241 -9.24 -17.46 5.85
CA GLY A 241 -9.75 -18.79 6.16
C GLY A 241 -10.04 -19.68 4.97
N VAL A 242 -9.65 -19.32 3.76
CA VAL A 242 -9.76 -20.20 2.58
C VAL A 242 -8.76 -21.35 2.73
N THR A 243 -9.26 -22.58 2.64
CA THR A 243 -8.45 -23.79 2.81
C THR A 243 -8.27 -24.60 1.54
N ASN A 244 -9.14 -24.41 0.55
CA ASN A 244 -9.11 -25.14 -0.72
C ASN A 244 -8.64 -24.20 -1.83
N LEU A 245 -7.31 -24.05 -1.92
CA LEU A 245 -6.62 -23.20 -2.87
C LEU A 245 -5.99 -24.02 -3.98
N SER A 246 -6.12 -23.57 -5.21
CA SER A 246 -5.46 -24.14 -6.38
C SER A 246 -4.88 -23.03 -7.26
N VAL A 247 -3.80 -23.36 -7.95
CA VAL A 247 -3.16 -22.46 -8.92
C VAL A 247 -3.35 -23.03 -10.32
N ALA A 248 -3.90 -22.25 -11.22
CA ALA A 248 -4.07 -22.60 -12.62
C ALA A 248 -2.86 -22.15 -13.45
N LEU A 249 -2.48 -22.92 -14.45
CA LEU A 249 -1.46 -22.50 -15.42
C LEU A 249 -1.88 -21.18 -16.10
N LYS A 250 -3.16 -21.08 -16.43
CA LYS A 250 -3.81 -19.85 -16.93
C LYS A 250 -5.33 -19.99 -16.93
N PHE A 251 -6.03 -18.89 -17.12
CA PHE A 251 -7.44 -18.89 -17.47
C PHE A 251 -7.63 -18.77 -18.99
N ASP A 252 -8.64 -19.47 -19.52
CA ASP A 252 -9.04 -19.34 -20.92
C ASP A 252 -9.90 -18.08 -21.16
N ALA A 253 -10.21 -17.79 -22.41
CA ALA A 253 -11.03 -16.63 -22.79
C ALA A 253 -12.48 -16.67 -22.24
N LYS A 254 -12.90 -17.77 -21.62
CA LYS A 254 -14.20 -17.90 -20.94
C LYS A 254 -14.08 -17.82 -19.41
N GLY A 255 -12.88 -17.49 -18.92
CA GLY A 255 -12.60 -17.42 -17.50
C GLY A 255 -12.52 -18.80 -16.81
N GLN A 256 -12.31 -19.88 -17.58
CA GLN A 256 -12.17 -21.22 -17.00
C GLN A 256 -10.69 -21.53 -16.73
N PRO A 257 -10.36 -22.04 -15.52
CA PRO A 257 -8.99 -22.39 -15.19
C PRO A 257 -8.52 -23.60 -16.01
N LEU A 258 -7.30 -23.55 -16.51
CA LEU A 258 -6.64 -24.65 -17.20
C LEU A 258 -5.53 -25.21 -16.31
N GLU A 259 -5.47 -26.54 -16.24
CA GLU A 259 -4.42 -27.27 -15.50
C GLU A 259 -4.25 -26.80 -14.04
N ALA A 260 -5.38 -26.57 -13.34
CA ALA A 260 -5.34 -26.16 -11.95
C ALA A 260 -4.79 -27.29 -11.06
N GLN A 261 -3.84 -26.95 -10.18
CA GLN A 261 -3.23 -27.85 -9.21
C GLN A 261 -3.38 -27.29 -7.79
N PRO A 262 -3.49 -28.14 -6.76
CA PRO A 262 -3.54 -27.67 -5.39
C PRO A 262 -2.32 -26.77 -5.08
N TYR A 263 -2.58 -25.66 -4.44
CA TYR A 263 -1.52 -24.77 -3.98
C TYR A 263 -0.73 -25.45 -2.84
N ALA A 264 0.57 -25.42 -2.95
CA ALA A 264 1.48 -25.84 -1.90
C ALA A 264 2.45 -24.68 -1.64
N PRO A 265 2.40 -24.05 -0.44
CA PRO A 265 3.35 -23.00 -0.09
C PRO A 265 4.78 -23.53 -0.14
N ALA A 266 5.71 -22.69 -0.57
CA ALA A 266 7.12 -23.03 -0.74
C ALA A 266 7.85 -23.25 0.61
#